data_7856bb7cc2e129028adbd2dc2b10fd7c
#
_entry.id   7856bb7cc2e129028adbd2dc2b10fd7c
#
_cell.length_a   1.000
_cell.length_b   1.000
_cell.length_c   1.000
_cell.angle_alpha   90.00
_cell.angle_beta   90.00
_cell.angle_gamma   90.00
#
_symmetry.space_group_name_H-M   'P 1'
#
loop_
_entity.id
_entity.type
_entity.pdbx_description
1 polymer ?
#
loop_
_entity_poly.entity_id
_entity_poly.type
_entity_poly.pdbx_seq_one_letter_code
_entity_poly.pdbx_strand_id
1 'polypeptide(L)'
;MEDNFAAIIHKDAAALKQQYTDDYFRISETGKVSGKTETIASFTNPDFEVTKLEPSNVKIRVYGNVAVVTELVTSIAGPTGKAPVEHVSRQTVVWVKRNDI
;
A
#
# COMPACT_ATOMS: atom_id res chain seq x y z
N MET A 1 -7.23 -0.99 -6.22
CA MET A 1 -5.77 -1.22 -6.13
C MET A 1 -4.95 -0.08 -6.73
N GLU A 2 -5.24 0.29 -7.94
CA GLU A 2 -4.55 1.41 -8.59
C GLU A 2 -4.74 2.72 -7.82
N ASP A 3 -5.95 2.96 -7.28
CA ASP A 3 -6.22 4.14 -6.46
C ASP A 3 -5.38 4.19 -5.20
N ASN A 4 -5.10 3.02 -4.59
CA ASN A 4 -4.24 2.95 -3.42
C ASN A 4 -2.79 3.31 -3.79
N PHE A 5 -2.29 2.78 -4.88
CA PHE A 5 -0.94 3.10 -5.33
C PHE A 5 -0.81 4.58 -5.71
N ALA A 6 -1.81 5.13 -6.37
CA ALA A 6 -1.83 6.57 -6.69
C ALA A 6 -1.82 7.42 -5.41
N ALA A 7 -2.61 7.05 -4.41
CA ALA A 7 -2.64 7.76 -3.14
C ALA A 7 -1.29 7.72 -2.42
N ILE A 8 -0.57 6.60 -2.48
CA ILE A 8 0.76 6.48 -1.91
C ILE A 8 1.76 7.38 -2.65
N ILE A 9 1.76 7.33 -3.96
CA ILE A 9 2.68 8.13 -4.78
C ILE A 9 2.43 9.62 -4.56
N HIS A 10 1.17 10.04 -4.51
CA HIS A 10 0.80 11.45 -4.34
C HIS A 10 0.72 11.89 -2.88
N LYS A 11 0.98 10.98 -1.94
CA LYS A 11 0.92 11.28 -0.49
C LYS A 11 -0.44 11.81 -0.05
N ASP A 12 -1.49 11.24 -0.59
CA ASP A 12 -2.87 11.66 -0.32
C ASP A 12 -3.39 11.00 0.96
N ALA A 13 -3.16 11.65 2.10
CA ALA A 13 -3.54 11.12 3.40
C ALA A 13 -5.06 10.91 3.52
N ALA A 14 -5.87 11.80 2.96
CA ALA A 14 -7.34 11.67 3.03
C ALA A 14 -7.81 10.42 2.31
N ALA A 15 -7.29 10.16 1.11
CA ALA A 15 -7.61 8.94 0.36
C ALA A 15 -7.17 7.70 1.10
N LEU A 16 -5.96 7.69 1.66
CA LEU A 16 -5.45 6.55 2.42
C LEU A 16 -6.30 6.26 3.65
N LYS A 17 -6.78 7.29 4.35
CA LYS A 17 -7.66 7.11 5.51
C LYS A 17 -8.97 6.41 5.14
N GLN A 18 -9.49 6.68 3.95
CA GLN A 18 -10.72 6.04 3.48
C GLN A 18 -10.51 4.62 2.98
N GLN A 19 -9.32 4.33 2.46
CA GLN A 19 -9.01 3.02 1.87
C GLN A 19 -8.68 1.96 2.91
N TYR A 20 -8.20 2.35 4.09
CA TYR A 20 -7.80 1.42 5.14
C TYR A 20 -8.87 1.34 6.23
N THR A 21 -9.14 0.12 6.70
CA THR A 21 -10.01 -0.07 7.86
C THR A 21 -9.30 0.39 9.13
N ASP A 22 -10.08 0.65 10.20
CA ASP A 22 -9.50 1.13 11.47
C ASP A 22 -8.60 0.08 12.12
N ASP A 23 -8.84 -1.19 11.87
CA ASP A 23 -8.03 -2.29 12.35
C ASP A 23 -6.95 -2.73 11.36
N TYR A 24 -6.70 -1.93 10.34
CA TYR A 24 -5.68 -2.23 9.35
C TYR A 24 -4.31 -2.39 9.98
N PHE A 25 -3.56 -3.36 9.50
CA PHE A 25 -2.15 -3.49 9.82
C PHE A 25 -1.38 -4.03 8.61
N ARG A 26 -0.09 -3.76 8.61
CA ARG A 26 0.81 -4.33 7.62
C ARG A 26 2.06 -4.86 8.31
N ILE A 27 2.68 -5.83 7.67
CA ILE A 27 3.96 -6.39 8.11
C ILE A 27 4.98 -6.07 7.03
N SER A 28 6.07 -5.39 7.42
CA SER A 28 7.13 -5.04 6.50
C SER A 28 8.07 -6.21 6.24
N GLU A 29 8.97 -6.06 5.27
CA GLU A 29 9.99 -7.05 4.94
C GLU A 29 10.88 -7.40 6.13
N THR A 30 11.04 -6.47 7.07
CA THR A 30 11.85 -6.67 8.27
C THR A 30 11.05 -7.26 9.44
N GLY A 31 9.77 -7.56 9.23
CA GLY A 31 8.91 -8.10 10.26
C GLY A 31 8.22 -7.06 11.14
N LYS A 32 8.38 -5.77 10.85
CA LYS A 32 7.75 -4.72 11.63
C LYS A 32 6.25 -4.66 11.33
N VAL A 33 5.44 -4.65 12.38
CA VAL A 33 3.98 -4.49 12.28
C VAL A 33 3.62 -3.02 12.47
N SER A 34 2.84 -2.46 11.54
CA SER A 34 2.40 -1.07 11.58
C SER A 34 0.89 -1.02 11.42
N GLY A 35 0.20 -0.22 12.23
CA GLY A 35 -1.23 0.01 12.12
C GLY A 35 -1.55 1.09 11.09
N LYS A 36 -2.83 1.45 11.00
CA LYS A 36 -3.32 2.42 10.02
C LYS A 36 -2.61 3.77 10.13
N THR A 37 -2.55 4.35 11.32
CA THR A 37 -1.95 5.67 11.54
C THR A 37 -0.47 5.68 11.19
N GLU A 38 0.28 4.69 11.64
CA GLU A 38 1.70 4.58 11.35
C GLU A 38 1.97 4.38 9.86
N THR A 39 1.15 3.58 9.21
CA THR A 39 1.29 3.31 7.78
C THR A 39 1.06 4.57 6.95
N ILE A 40 0.00 5.33 7.26
CA ILE A 40 -0.29 6.58 6.56
C ILE A 40 0.83 7.60 6.80
N ALA A 41 1.31 7.72 8.03
CA ALA A 41 2.42 8.61 8.35
C ALA A 41 3.68 8.25 7.54
N SER A 42 3.96 6.98 7.40
CA SER A 42 5.09 6.51 6.59
C SER A 42 4.94 6.88 5.12
N PHE A 43 3.76 6.66 4.54
CA PHE A 43 3.51 6.94 3.12
C PHE A 43 3.42 8.43 2.81
N THR A 44 3.12 9.27 3.78
CA THR A 44 3.01 10.71 3.60
C THR A 44 4.23 11.48 4.11
N ASN A 45 5.27 10.79 4.56
CA ASN A 45 6.48 11.40 5.06
C ASN A 45 7.17 12.21 3.93
N PRO A 46 7.41 13.53 4.13
CA PRO A 46 8.04 14.35 3.09
C PRO A 46 9.51 14.01 2.85
N ASP A 47 10.15 13.29 3.77
CA ASP A 47 11.55 12.90 3.64
C ASP A 47 11.74 11.61 2.84
N PHE A 48 10.67 11.02 2.36
CA PHE A 48 10.70 9.78 1.61
C PHE A 48 9.75 9.87 0.43
N GLU A 49 10.20 9.44 -0.75
CA GLU A 49 9.39 9.48 -1.96
C GLU A 49 9.25 8.11 -2.59
N VAL A 50 8.02 7.80 -3.01
CA VAL A 50 7.72 6.66 -3.86
C VAL A 50 7.33 7.21 -5.22
N THR A 51 8.10 6.89 -6.24
CA THR A 51 7.89 7.42 -7.59
C THR A 51 7.23 6.40 -8.51
N LYS A 52 7.29 5.12 -8.16
CA LYS A 52 6.67 4.06 -8.96
C LYS A 52 6.16 2.95 -8.07
N LEU A 53 4.94 2.50 -8.34
CA LEU A 53 4.37 1.28 -7.79
C LEU A 53 3.65 0.57 -8.93
N GLU A 54 4.17 -0.58 -9.33
CA GLU A 54 3.65 -1.31 -10.48
C GLU A 54 3.36 -2.76 -10.11
N PRO A 55 2.09 -3.18 -10.18
CA PRO A 55 1.74 -4.57 -9.90
C PRO A 55 2.00 -5.46 -11.10
N SER A 56 2.33 -6.70 -10.83
CA SER A 56 2.43 -7.75 -11.85
C SER A 56 2.05 -9.09 -11.24
N ASN A 57 1.74 -10.07 -12.08
CA ASN A 57 1.30 -11.38 -11.64
C ASN A 57 0.15 -11.32 -10.63
N VAL A 58 -0.82 -10.44 -10.90
CA VAL A 58 -1.94 -10.20 -10.00
C VAL A 58 -2.89 -11.39 -10.03
N LYS A 59 -3.20 -11.93 -8.85
CA LYS A 59 -4.21 -12.96 -8.68
C LYS A 59 -5.24 -12.48 -7.68
N ILE A 60 -6.51 -12.55 -8.03
CA ILE A 60 -7.61 -12.08 -7.21
C ILE A 60 -8.54 -13.25 -6.93
N ARG A 61 -8.85 -13.46 -5.65
CA ARG A 61 -9.85 -14.43 -5.21
C ARG A 61 -10.91 -13.70 -4.39
N VAL A 62 -12.18 -13.94 -4.71
CA VAL A 62 -13.29 -13.26 -4.07
C VAL A 62 -14.10 -14.26 -3.23
N TYR A 63 -14.33 -13.88 -1.98
CA TYR A 63 -15.10 -14.67 -1.02
C TYR A 63 -16.16 -13.76 -0.40
N GLY A 64 -17.37 -13.75 -0.98
CA GLY A 64 -18.43 -12.84 -0.51
C GLY A 64 -17.99 -11.37 -0.63
N ASN A 65 -17.87 -10.70 0.51
CA ASN A 65 -17.46 -9.29 0.57
C ASN A 65 -15.95 -9.10 0.69
N VAL A 66 -15.19 -10.17 0.58
CA VAL A 66 -13.73 -10.15 0.78
C VAL A 66 -13.03 -10.54 -0.51
N ALA A 67 -12.06 -9.75 -0.90
CA ALA A 67 -11.16 -10.08 -2.00
C ALA A 67 -9.73 -10.21 -1.48
N VAL A 68 -9.08 -11.31 -1.83
CA VAL A 68 -7.67 -11.54 -1.49
C VAL A 68 -6.86 -11.38 -2.76
N VAL A 69 -5.93 -10.45 -2.72
CA VAL A 69 -5.08 -10.11 -3.87
C VAL A 69 -3.65 -10.50 -3.54
N THR A 70 -3.05 -11.31 -4.39
CA THR A 70 -1.61 -11.58 -4.33
C THR A 70 -0.96 -11.02 -5.58
N GLU A 71 0.19 -10.39 -5.42
CA GLU A 71 0.86 -9.72 -6.52
C GLU A 71 2.35 -9.52 -6.25
N LEU A 72 3.10 -9.35 -7.33
CA LEU A 72 4.43 -8.78 -7.27
C LEU A 72 4.29 -7.27 -7.44
N VAL A 73 5.00 -6.51 -6.63
CA VAL A 73 5.03 -5.05 -6.74
C VAL A 73 6.46 -4.62 -7.00
N THR A 74 6.64 -3.91 -8.11
CA THR A 74 7.89 -3.21 -8.40
C THR A 74 7.75 -1.79 -7.90
N SER A 75 8.59 -1.40 -6.96
CA SER A 75 8.58 -0.05 -6.39
C SER A 75 9.89 0.64 -6.64
N ILE A 76 9.83 1.94 -6.91
CA ILE A 76 11.01 2.80 -6.95
C ILE A 76 10.78 3.86 -5.88
N ALA A 77 11.62 3.84 -4.86
CA ALA A 77 11.44 4.67 -3.68
C ALA A 77 12.77 4.92 -2.99
N GLY A 78 12.83 5.99 -2.22
CA GLY A 78 14.00 6.31 -1.43
C GLY A 78 13.86 7.65 -0.72
N PRO A 79 14.86 8.02 0.10
CA PRO A 79 14.87 9.33 0.75
C PRO A 79 14.83 10.46 -0.28
N THR A 80 14.08 11.49 0.04
CA THR A 80 13.98 12.69 -0.83
C THR A 80 15.36 13.29 -1.04
N GLY A 81 15.68 13.59 -2.31
CA GLY A 81 16.97 14.17 -2.67
C GLY A 81 18.10 13.19 -2.87
N LYS A 82 17.84 11.88 -2.70
CA LYS A 82 18.82 10.83 -2.96
C LYS A 82 18.34 9.94 -4.11
N ALA A 83 19.27 9.20 -4.71
CA ALA A 83 18.93 8.28 -5.78
C ALA A 83 17.95 7.21 -5.27
N PRO A 84 16.79 7.06 -5.91
CA PRO A 84 15.82 6.04 -5.50
C PRO A 84 16.31 4.64 -5.86
N VAL A 85 15.81 3.66 -5.11
CA VAL A 85 16.17 2.26 -5.27
C VAL A 85 14.94 1.48 -5.74
N GLU A 86 15.15 0.59 -6.70
CA GLU A 86 14.11 -0.30 -7.17
C GLU A 86 14.05 -1.55 -6.30
N HIS A 87 12.84 -1.88 -5.84
CA HIS A 87 12.57 -3.10 -5.09
C HIS A 87 11.44 -3.87 -5.76
N VAL A 88 11.58 -5.19 -5.77
CA VAL A 88 10.50 -6.08 -6.19
C VAL A 88 10.11 -6.92 -4.99
N SER A 89 8.85 -6.87 -4.61
CA SER A 89 8.35 -7.62 -3.47
C SER A 89 7.03 -8.29 -3.83
N ARG A 90 6.74 -9.39 -3.13
CA ARG A 90 5.44 -10.07 -3.24
C ARG A 90 4.59 -9.66 -2.05
N GLN A 91 3.34 -9.31 -2.31
CA GLN A 91 2.43 -8.94 -1.23
C GLN A 91 1.08 -9.64 -1.38
N THR A 92 0.42 -9.78 -0.25
CA THR A 92 -0.96 -10.23 -0.16
C THR A 92 -1.77 -9.12 0.50
N VAL A 93 -2.84 -8.71 -0.16
CA VAL A 93 -3.73 -7.66 0.33
C VAL A 93 -5.14 -8.21 0.45
N VAL A 94 -5.80 -7.91 1.56
CA VAL A 94 -7.19 -8.29 1.79
C VAL A 94 -8.04 -7.03 1.71
N TRP A 95 -8.98 -7.01 0.76
CA TRP A 95 -9.93 -5.92 0.60
C TRP A 95 -11.30 -6.38 1.09
N VAL A 96 -11.96 -5.54 1.87
CA VAL A 96 -13.28 -5.81 2.41
C VAL A 96 -14.26 -4.78 1.86
N LYS A 97 -15.33 -5.26 1.23
CA LYS A 97 -16.41 -4.40 0.77
C LYS A 97 -17.42 -4.23 1.91
N ARG A 98 -17.73 -2.99 2.24
CA ARG A 98 -18.70 -2.66 3.27
C ARG A 98 -20.02 -2.24 2.63
N ASN A 99 -21.12 -2.69 3.21
CA ASN A 99 -22.45 -2.44 2.65
C ASN A 99 -22.93 -1.00 2.78
N ASP A 100 -22.33 -0.25 3.68
CA ASP A 100 -22.66 1.14 3.98
C ASP A 100 -21.84 2.17 3.18
N ILE A 101 -21.11 1.69 2.20
CA ILE A 101 -20.25 2.55 1.38
C ILE A 101 -20.70 2.55 -0.07
#